data_31db25239862af59fd7c2dab37db0c67
#
_entry.id   31db25239862af59fd7c2dab37db0c67
#
_cell.length_a   1.000
_cell.length_b   1.000
_cell.length_c   1.000
_cell.angle_alpha   90.00
_cell.angle_beta   90.00
_cell.angle_gamma   90.00
#
_symmetry.space_group_name_H-M   'P 1'
#
loop_
_entity.id
_entity.type
_entity.pdbx_description
1 polymer ?
#
loop_
_entity_poly.entity_id
_entity_poly.type
_entity_poly.pdbx_seq_one_letter_code
_entity_poly.pdbx_strand_id
1 'polypeptide(L)'
;MEQIVKKVQELGLSLPKCPAPLAASIPATRSGDMIFVSGQLPSVNGDFSALCGSVPNQISVEKAAEGAAICLMNNVAAALTQLQEDETLRLVQMQGFVQSAEGFHEQSAVLNGASELAVKIFGENGKHARTAVGVSNLPKNVAVEISCTFQVIKAEAKFTGRYGWIEGSV
;
A
#
# COMPACT_ATOMS: atom_id res chain seq x y z
N MET A 1 15.22 -5.90 -0.68
CA MET A 1 14.40 -5.86 -1.91
C MET A 1 13.99 -7.24 -2.41
N GLU A 2 14.91 -8.14 -2.69
CA GLU A 2 14.64 -9.50 -3.22
C GLU A 2 13.65 -10.31 -2.39
N GLN A 3 13.70 -10.23 -1.06
CA GLN A 3 12.79 -10.92 -0.14
C GLN A 3 11.33 -10.52 -0.36
N ILE A 4 11.06 -9.25 -0.64
CA ILE A 4 9.70 -8.74 -0.90
C ILE A 4 9.21 -9.28 -2.23
N VAL A 5 10.03 -9.21 -3.28
CA VAL A 5 9.68 -9.73 -4.62
C VAL A 5 9.37 -11.22 -4.55
N LYS A 6 10.23 -11.99 -3.87
CA LYS A 6 10.04 -13.43 -3.67
C LYS A 6 8.74 -13.73 -2.93
N LYS A 7 8.45 -13.00 -1.85
CA LYS A 7 7.23 -13.19 -1.07
C LYS A 7 5.98 -12.89 -1.87
N VAL A 8 5.98 -11.83 -2.66
CA VAL A 8 4.89 -11.50 -3.58
C VAL A 8 4.65 -12.63 -4.57
N GLN A 9 5.72 -13.19 -5.15
CA GLN A 9 5.61 -14.34 -6.08
C GLN A 9 5.07 -15.60 -5.39
N GLU A 10 5.50 -15.89 -4.16
CA GLU A 10 4.98 -17.02 -3.37
C GLU A 10 3.48 -16.89 -3.09
N LEU A 11 2.95 -15.68 -3.02
CA LEU A 11 1.52 -15.40 -2.88
C LEU A 11 0.74 -15.51 -4.22
N GLY A 12 1.42 -15.88 -5.31
CA GLY A 12 0.82 -15.94 -6.65
C GLY A 12 0.57 -14.57 -7.27
N LEU A 13 1.23 -13.53 -6.76
CA LEU A 13 1.10 -12.15 -7.22
C LEU A 13 2.37 -11.71 -7.96
N SER A 14 2.27 -10.62 -8.69
CA SER A 14 3.41 -9.94 -9.32
C SER A 14 3.39 -8.45 -8.99
N LEU A 15 4.57 -7.88 -8.73
CA LEU A 15 4.69 -6.45 -8.51
C LEU A 15 4.37 -5.70 -9.80
N PRO A 16 3.52 -4.67 -9.73
CA PRO A 16 3.28 -3.81 -10.86
C PRO A 16 4.53 -2.99 -11.19
N LYS A 17 4.58 -2.48 -12.41
CA LYS A 17 5.57 -1.46 -12.75
C LYS A 17 5.27 -0.19 -11.95
N CYS A 18 6.31 0.42 -11.36
CA CYS A 18 6.15 1.71 -10.68
C CYS A 18 5.56 2.74 -11.65
N PRO A 19 4.52 3.47 -11.26
CA PRO A 19 3.95 4.54 -12.10
C PRO A 19 5.00 5.60 -12.46
N ALA A 20 4.86 6.16 -13.65
CA ALA A 20 5.70 7.28 -14.05
C ALA A 20 5.36 8.54 -13.24
N PRO A 21 6.32 9.46 -13.03
CA PRO A 21 6.05 10.75 -12.45
C PRO A 21 4.97 11.51 -13.23
N LEU A 22 4.09 12.20 -12.53
CA LEU A 22 3.06 13.04 -13.12
C LEU A 22 3.33 14.51 -12.75
N ALA A 23 3.71 15.30 -13.75
CA ALA A 23 4.14 16.70 -13.57
C ALA A 23 5.29 16.81 -12.53
N ALA A 24 5.14 17.63 -11.51
CA ALA A 24 6.12 17.77 -10.42
C ALA A 24 5.98 16.72 -9.31
N SER A 25 4.94 15.86 -9.38
CA SER A 25 4.72 14.79 -8.41
C SER A 25 5.50 13.55 -8.81
N ILE A 26 6.19 12.95 -7.84
CA ILE A 26 6.93 11.69 -8.02
C ILE A 26 6.26 10.57 -7.21
N PRO A 27 6.36 9.30 -7.65
CA PRO A 27 5.68 8.19 -6.98
C PRO A 27 6.12 7.98 -5.54
N ALA A 28 7.39 8.17 -5.24
CA ALA A 28 7.93 8.05 -3.88
C ALA A 28 9.13 8.97 -3.68
N THR A 29 9.32 9.41 -2.45
CA THR A 29 10.49 10.18 -2.02
C THR A 29 11.03 9.63 -0.72
N ARG A 30 12.36 9.59 -0.59
CA ARG A 30 13.05 9.12 0.61
C ARG A 30 13.66 10.28 1.39
N SER A 31 13.49 10.28 2.70
CA SER A 31 14.14 11.20 3.63
C SER A 31 14.70 10.39 4.79
N GLY A 32 16.02 10.28 4.85
CA GLY A 32 16.69 9.41 5.81
C GLY A 32 16.31 7.92 5.59
N ASP A 33 15.72 7.32 6.60
CA ASP A 33 15.20 5.96 6.55
C ASP A 33 13.68 5.88 6.28
N MET A 34 13.03 7.02 6.02
CA MET A 34 11.61 7.07 5.72
C MET A 34 11.36 7.24 4.22
N ILE A 35 10.42 6.49 3.69
CA ILE A 35 9.92 6.59 2.31
C ILE A 35 8.45 6.99 2.37
N PHE A 36 8.14 8.10 1.72
CA PHE A 36 6.79 8.61 1.56
C PHE A 36 6.33 8.31 0.14
N VAL A 37 5.20 7.62 0.01
CA VAL A 37 4.63 7.24 -1.29
C VAL A 37 3.43 8.13 -1.56
N SER A 38 3.36 8.68 -2.76
CA SER A 38 2.20 9.42 -3.25
C SER A 38 0.96 8.53 -3.30
N GLY A 39 -0.23 9.11 -3.20
CA GLY A 39 -1.49 8.38 -3.33
C GLY A 39 -1.51 7.51 -4.58
N GLN A 40 -1.79 6.23 -4.38
CA GLN A 40 -1.87 5.24 -5.45
C GLN A 40 -3.31 4.84 -5.70
N LEU A 41 -3.69 4.86 -6.96
CA LEU A 41 -4.99 4.39 -7.43
C LEU A 41 -4.94 2.87 -7.66
N PRO A 42 -6.10 2.18 -7.73
CA PRO A 42 -6.17 0.74 -7.97
C PRO A 42 -5.98 0.41 -9.45
N SER A 43 -4.85 0.78 -10.01
CA SER A 43 -4.50 0.61 -11.41
C SER A 43 -3.80 -0.72 -11.66
N VAL A 44 -4.28 -1.47 -12.63
CA VAL A 44 -3.62 -2.67 -13.17
C VAL A 44 -3.23 -2.36 -14.61
N ASN A 45 -1.93 -2.23 -14.89
CA ASN A 45 -1.41 -1.86 -16.21
C ASN A 45 -2.01 -0.55 -16.80
N GLY A 46 -2.29 0.42 -15.91
CA GLY A 46 -2.90 1.69 -16.28
C GLY A 46 -4.43 1.68 -16.40
N ASP A 47 -5.06 0.53 -16.23
CA ASP A 47 -6.52 0.38 -16.23
C ASP A 47 -7.06 0.25 -14.80
N PHE A 48 -8.06 1.04 -14.47
CA PHE A 48 -8.80 1.01 -13.19
C PHE A 48 -10.30 0.97 -13.40
N SER A 49 -10.78 0.76 -14.63
CA SER A 49 -12.20 0.85 -14.99
C SER A 49 -13.11 -0.10 -14.21
N ALA A 50 -12.61 -1.29 -13.84
CA ALA A 50 -13.34 -2.27 -13.03
C ALA A 50 -13.47 -1.89 -11.54
N LEU A 51 -12.79 -0.82 -11.09
CA LEU A 51 -12.65 -0.43 -9.68
C LEU A 51 -13.09 1.01 -9.45
N CYS A 52 -14.06 1.47 -10.22
CA CYS A 52 -14.64 2.81 -10.17
C CYS A 52 -16.01 2.81 -9.50
N GLY A 53 -16.35 3.95 -8.92
CA GLY A 53 -17.66 4.21 -8.35
C GLY A 53 -17.64 4.36 -6.83
N SER A 54 -18.78 4.84 -6.29
CA SER A 54 -18.96 5.00 -4.85
C SER A 54 -19.38 3.68 -4.18
N VAL A 55 -18.80 3.44 -3.01
CA VAL A 55 -19.07 2.26 -2.19
C VAL A 55 -20.23 2.58 -1.24
N PRO A 56 -21.24 1.72 -1.08
CA PRO A 56 -21.43 0.41 -1.72
C PRO A 56 -22.34 0.45 -2.95
N ASN A 57 -22.81 1.62 -3.37
CA ASN A 57 -23.93 1.73 -4.32
C ASN A 57 -23.53 1.40 -5.77
N GLN A 58 -22.32 1.76 -6.18
CA GLN A 58 -21.83 1.54 -7.55
C GLN A 58 -20.80 0.43 -7.63
N ILE A 59 -20.12 0.15 -6.52
CA ILE A 59 -19.15 -0.92 -6.39
C ILE A 59 -19.27 -1.55 -4.99
N SER A 60 -19.20 -2.87 -4.90
CA SER A 60 -19.31 -3.57 -3.61
C SER A 60 -18.10 -3.31 -2.70
N VAL A 61 -18.30 -3.51 -1.39
CA VAL A 61 -17.23 -3.42 -0.38
C VAL A 61 -16.11 -4.42 -0.72
N GLU A 62 -16.47 -5.65 -1.10
CA GLU A 62 -15.52 -6.71 -1.46
C GLU A 62 -14.69 -6.32 -2.68
N LYS A 63 -15.32 -5.76 -3.70
CA LYS A 63 -14.62 -5.33 -4.92
C LYS A 63 -13.73 -4.12 -4.65
N ALA A 64 -14.17 -3.18 -3.84
CA ALA A 64 -13.35 -2.06 -3.39
C ALA A 64 -12.15 -2.52 -2.54
N ALA A 65 -12.31 -3.58 -1.73
CA ALA A 65 -11.21 -4.18 -0.96
C ALA A 65 -10.15 -4.83 -1.87
N GLU A 66 -10.56 -5.45 -2.99
CA GLU A 66 -9.60 -5.89 -4.03
C GLU A 66 -8.83 -4.68 -4.58
N GLY A 67 -9.51 -3.57 -4.84
CA GLY A 67 -8.89 -2.32 -5.25
C GLY A 67 -7.89 -1.79 -4.23
N ALA A 68 -8.20 -1.87 -2.94
CA ALA A 68 -7.28 -1.49 -1.86
C ALA A 68 -6.00 -2.35 -1.88
N ALA A 69 -6.11 -3.65 -2.11
CA ALA A 69 -4.95 -4.53 -2.26
C ALA A 69 -4.06 -4.13 -3.46
N ILE A 70 -4.68 -3.76 -4.58
CA ILE A 70 -3.95 -3.27 -5.76
C ILE A 70 -3.25 -1.93 -5.45
N CYS A 71 -3.91 -1.00 -4.75
CA CYS A 71 -3.28 0.24 -4.30
C CYS A 71 -2.04 -0.04 -3.44
N LEU A 72 -2.09 -1.01 -2.52
CA LEU A 72 -0.93 -1.40 -1.73
C LEU A 72 0.20 -1.91 -2.62
N MET A 73 -0.09 -2.77 -3.61
CA MET A 73 0.94 -3.28 -4.53
C MET A 73 1.62 -2.15 -5.31
N ASN A 74 0.86 -1.14 -5.73
CA ASN A 74 1.40 0.05 -6.37
C ASN A 74 2.27 0.89 -5.41
N ASN A 75 1.86 1.02 -4.13
CA ASN A 75 2.68 1.64 -3.09
C ASN A 75 4.00 0.90 -2.86
N VAL A 76 3.96 -0.43 -2.78
CA VAL A 76 5.16 -1.26 -2.62
C VAL A 76 6.09 -1.09 -3.82
N ALA A 77 5.56 -1.17 -5.04
CA ALA A 77 6.36 -0.99 -6.26
C ALA A 77 7.05 0.39 -6.29
N ALA A 78 6.36 1.44 -5.90
CA ALA A 78 6.94 2.78 -5.81
C ALA A 78 8.02 2.87 -4.73
N ALA A 79 7.77 2.32 -3.53
CA ALA A 79 8.72 2.33 -2.42
C ALA A 79 10.01 1.55 -2.75
N LEU A 80 9.90 0.42 -3.45
CA LEU A 80 11.06 -0.39 -3.85
C LEU A 80 12.05 0.37 -4.74
N THR A 81 11.61 1.38 -5.49
CA THR A 81 12.51 2.22 -6.31
C THR A 81 13.49 3.04 -5.47
N GLN A 82 13.21 3.20 -4.17
CA GLN A 82 14.02 3.98 -3.23
C GLN A 82 15.00 3.13 -2.41
N LEU A 83 15.00 1.81 -2.59
CA LEU A 83 15.83 0.89 -1.83
C LEU A 83 17.19 0.62 -2.49
N GLN A 84 18.21 0.42 -1.63
CA GLN A 84 19.47 -0.19 -1.98
C GLN A 84 19.41 -1.72 -1.85
N GLU A 85 20.45 -2.43 -2.28
CA GLU A 85 20.46 -3.87 -2.43
C GLU A 85 20.23 -4.63 -1.10
N ASP A 86 20.83 -4.14 0.00
CA ASP A 86 20.78 -4.73 1.34
C ASP A 86 19.62 -4.21 2.21
N GLU A 87 18.68 -3.49 1.60
CA GLU A 87 17.58 -2.85 2.30
C GLU A 87 16.26 -3.57 2.04
N THR A 88 15.37 -3.47 3.02
CA THR A 88 13.98 -3.92 2.94
C THR A 88 13.04 -2.91 3.59
N LEU A 89 11.75 -3.18 3.63
CA LEU A 89 10.71 -2.26 4.08
C LEU A 89 9.99 -2.76 5.32
N ARG A 90 9.66 -1.82 6.18
CA ARG A 90 8.59 -1.92 7.17
C ARG A 90 7.49 -0.93 6.81
N LEU A 91 6.24 -1.36 6.78
CA LEU A 91 5.10 -0.46 6.64
C LEU A 91 4.84 0.24 7.99
N VAL A 92 4.91 1.56 8.00
CA VAL A 92 4.71 2.38 9.21
C VAL A 92 3.28 2.88 9.29
N GLN A 93 2.79 3.44 8.19
CA GLN A 93 1.46 4.04 8.14
C GLN A 93 0.80 3.80 6.78
N MET A 94 -0.51 3.60 6.81
CA MET A 94 -1.39 3.54 5.66
C MET A 94 -2.51 4.55 5.83
N GLN A 95 -2.69 5.43 4.86
CA GLN A 95 -3.80 6.36 4.78
C GLN A 95 -4.68 5.96 3.60
N GLY A 96 -5.90 5.56 3.88
CA GLY A 96 -6.85 5.10 2.87
C GLY A 96 -8.07 6.00 2.79
N PHE A 97 -8.43 6.30 1.55
CA PHE A 97 -9.55 7.16 1.16
C PHE A 97 -10.51 6.33 0.35
N VAL A 98 -11.76 6.23 0.79
CA VAL A 98 -12.79 5.45 0.12
C VAL A 98 -13.86 6.39 -0.42
N GLN A 99 -14.08 6.37 -1.73
CA GLN A 99 -15.20 7.11 -2.33
C GLN A 99 -16.50 6.49 -1.82
N SER A 100 -17.15 7.20 -0.91
CA SER A 100 -18.25 6.67 -0.10
C SER A 100 -19.58 7.28 -0.49
N ALA A 101 -20.61 6.44 -0.67
CA ALA A 101 -21.98 6.90 -0.73
C ALA A 101 -22.42 7.49 0.62
N GLU A 102 -23.43 8.31 0.60
CA GLU A 102 -24.02 8.88 1.82
C GLU A 102 -24.44 7.74 2.78
N GLY A 103 -24.07 7.89 4.05
CA GLY A 103 -24.40 6.90 5.08
C GLY A 103 -23.52 5.65 5.10
N PHE A 104 -22.49 5.55 4.25
CA PHE A 104 -21.54 4.45 4.32
C PHE A 104 -20.48 4.71 5.39
N HIS A 105 -20.29 3.76 6.30
CA HIS A 105 -19.37 3.89 7.45
C HIS A 105 -18.36 2.74 7.59
N GLU A 106 -18.30 1.84 6.60
CA GLU A 106 -17.44 0.65 6.66
C GLU A 106 -16.14 0.80 5.84
N GLN A 107 -15.55 2.01 5.81
CA GLN A 107 -14.30 2.26 5.10
C GLN A 107 -13.16 1.33 5.56
N SER A 108 -13.17 0.97 6.84
CA SER A 108 -12.20 0.01 7.40
C SER A 108 -12.30 -1.37 6.76
N ALA A 109 -13.50 -1.84 6.41
CA ALA A 109 -13.70 -3.11 5.72
C ALA A 109 -13.06 -3.08 4.31
N VAL A 110 -13.18 -1.97 3.60
CA VAL A 110 -12.50 -1.79 2.31
C VAL A 110 -10.98 -1.85 2.49
N LEU A 111 -10.42 -1.13 3.46
CA LEU A 111 -8.97 -1.07 3.67
C LEU A 111 -8.38 -2.38 4.21
N ASN A 112 -9.19 -3.27 4.75
CA ASN A 112 -8.73 -4.60 5.18
C ASN A 112 -8.07 -5.36 4.02
N GLY A 113 -8.55 -5.20 2.79
CA GLY A 113 -7.91 -5.81 1.62
C GLY A 113 -6.42 -5.46 1.49
N ALA A 114 -6.06 -4.21 1.73
CA ALA A 114 -4.67 -3.76 1.74
C ALA A 114 -3.93 -4.20 3.01
N SER A 115 -4.53 -4.02 4.18
CA SER A 115 -3.87 -4.33 5.47
C SER A 115 -3.54 -5.80 5.62
N GLU A 116 -4.43 -6.70 5.23
CA GLU A 116 -4.22 -8.14 5.27
C GLU A 116 -3.12 -8.57 4.28
N LEU A 117 -3.10 -7.98 3.08
CA LEU A 117 -2.04 -8.22 2.11
C LEU A 117 -0.68 -7.72 2.62
N ALA A 118 -0.64 -6.56 3.28
CA ALA A 118 0.59 -6.03 3.87
C ALA A 118 1.19 -7.02 4.90
N VAL A 119 0.36 -7.60 5.77
CA VAL A 119 0.82 -8.61 6.73
C VAL A 119 1.28 -9.90 6.03
N LYS A 120 0.62 -10.31 4.95
CA LYS A 120 1.06 -11.48 4.15
C LYS A 120 2.42 -11.25 3.49
N ILE A 121 2.70 -10.02 3.00
CA ILE A 121 3.97 -9.69 2.33
C ILE A 121 5.10 -9.47 3.35
N PHE A 122 4.84 -8.70 4.40
CA PHE A 122 5.87 -8.18 5.30
C PHE A 122 5.90 -8.88 6.68
N GLY A 123 4.94 -9.76 6.99
CA GLY A 123 4.80 -10.36 8.32
C GLY A 123 4.59 -9.29 9.39
N GLU A 124 5.35 -9.35 10.49
CA GLU A 124 5.28 -8.34 11.57
C GLU A 124 5.61 -6.92 11.08
N ASN A 125 6.48 -6.79 10.08
CA ASN A 125 6.80 -5.52 9.44
C ASN A 125 5.65 -4.93 8.61
N GLY A 126 4.60 -5.70 8.39
CA GLY A 126 3.37 -5.26 7.72
C GLY A 126 2.32 -4.68 8.67
N LYS A 127 2.47 -4.83 9.98
CA LYS A 127 1.59 -4.21 10.97
C LYS A 127 1.86 -2.71 11.05
N HIS A 128 0.82 -1.91 10.95
CA HIS A 128 0.95 -0.47 10.70
C HIS A 128 -0.15 0.34 11.39
N ALA A 129 0.12 1.64 11.57
CA ALA A 129 -0.91 2.61 11.90
C ALA A 129 -1.78 2.89 10.66
N ARG A 130 -3.09 3.02 10.84
CA ARG A 130 -4.01 3.18 9.71
C ARG A 130 -5.02 4.29 9.93
N THR A 131 -5.26 5.08 8.88
CA THR A 131 -6.42 5.96 8.75
C THR A 131 -7.31 5.45 7.62
N ALA A 132 -8.61 5.34 7.87
CA ALA A 132 -9.62 4.94 6.90
C ALA A 132 -10.75 5.97 6.93
N VAL A 133 -10.88 6.76 5.87
CA VAL A 133 -11.89 7.84 5.79
C VAL A 133 -12.69 7.76 4.51
N GLY A 134 -13.93 8.19 4.58
CA GLY A 134 -14.79 8.40 3.43
C GLY A 134 -14.54 9.77 2.80
N VAL A 135 -14.55 9.80 1.48
CA VAL A 135 -14.51 11.03 0.68
C VAL A 135 -15.64 11.02 -0.36
N SER A 136 -16.05 12.18 -0.80
CA SER A 136 -17.11 12.30 -1.79
C SER A 136 -16.67 11.92 -3.21
N ASN A 137 -15.41 12.20 -3.55
CA ASN A 137 -14.86 11.98 -4.88
C ASN A 137 -13.38 11.55 -4.78
N LEU A 138 -12.95 10.75 -5.73
CA LEU A 138 -11.56 10.42 -5.96
C LEU A 138 -11.18 10.62 -7.44
N PRO A 139 -9.88 10.84 -7.74
CA PRO A 139 -9.42 10.96 -9.13
C PRO A 139 -9.88 9.77 -9.96
N LYS A 140 -10.25 10.03 -11.22
CA LYS A 140 -10.69 8.98 -12.15
C LYS A 140 -11.91 8.19 -11.68
N ASN A 141 -12.66 8.72 -10.72
CA ASN A 141 -13.83 8.06 -10.12
C ASN A 141 -13.50 6.69 -9.48
N VAL A 142 -12.25 6.45 -9.06
CA VAL A 142 -11.91 5.18 -8.41
C VAL A 142 -12.56 5.04 -7.04
N ALA A 143 -12.78 3.80 -6.62
CA ALA A 143 -13.43 3.50 -5.34
C ALA A 143 -12.54 3.77 -4.12
N VAL A 144 -11.23 3.65 -4.29
CA VAL A 144 -10.25 3.73 -3.20
C VAL A 144 -8.92 4.30 -3.69
N GLU A 145 -8.27 5.06 -2.82
CA GLU A 145 -6.90 5.54 -3.00
C GLU A 145 -6.14 5.32 -1.70
N ILE A 146 -4.88 4.91 -1.78
CA ILE A 146 -4.04 4.65 -0.61
C ILE A 146 -2.67 5.31 -0.77
N SER A 147 -2.23 5.97 0.29
CA SER A 147 -0.87 6.47 0.48
C SER A 147 -0.21 5.72 1.63
N CYS A 148 1.03 5.29 1.45
CA CYS A 148 1.80 4.59 2.48
C CYS A 148 3.08 5.33 2.85
N THR A 149 3.47 5.19 4.11
CA THR A 149 4.79 5.57 4.61
C THR A 149 5.51 4.30 5.05
N PHE A 150 6.70 4.09 4.52
CA PHE A 150 7.55 2.95 4.88
C PHE A 150 8.81 3.42 5.60
N GLN A 151 9.36 2.55 6.44
CA GLN A 151 10.70 2.68 6.98
C GLN A 151 11.63 1.72 6.25
N VAL A 152 12.79 2.22 5.88
CA VAL A 152 13.88 1.40 5.34
C VAL A 152 14.61 0.75 6.50
N ILE A 153 14.82 -0.56 6.41
CA ILE A 153 15.56 -1.34 7.39
C ILE A 153 16.56 -2.25 6.68
N LYS A 154 17.58 -2.71 7.40
CA LYS A 154 18.49 -3.72 6.87
C LYS A 154 17.77 -5.07 6.70
N ALA A 155 18.12 -5.81 5.66
CA ALA A 155 17.44 -7.07 5.33
C ALA A 155 17.54 -8.12 6.46
N GLU A 156 18.59 -8.07 7.28
CA GLU A 156 18.80 -8.94 8.44
C GLU A 156 18.10 -8.45 9.72
N ALA A 157 17.66 -7.19 9.75
CA ALA A 157 16.99 -6.62 10.91
C ALA A 157 15.61 -7.23 11.10
N LYS A 158 15.28 -7.57 12.36
CA LYS A 158 13.95 -8.05 12.74
C LYS A 158 13.30 -7.07 13.69
N PHE A 159 12.01 -6.85 13.50
CA PHE A 159 11.24 -6.06 14.45
C PHE A 159 11.08 -6.82 15.77
N THR A 160 11.50 -6.21 16.87
CA THR A 160 11.44 -6.81 18.22
C THR A 160 10.12 -6.60 18.95
N GLY A 161 9.06 -6.24 18.23
CA GLY A 161 7.78 -5.93 18.83
C GLY A 161 7.66 -4.45 19.21
N ARG A 162 7.26 -4.16 20.44
CA ARG A 162 6.76 -2.84 20.85
C ARG A 162 7.79 -1.69 20.79
N TYR A 163 9.10 -1.95 20.86
CA TYR A 163 10.08 -0.92 21.18
C TYR A 163 11.40 -0.96 20.39
N GLY A 164 11.53 -1.70 19.33
CA GLY A 164 12.77 -1.61 18.57
C GLY A 164 13.06 -2.74 17.58
N TRP A 165 14.25 -2.67 17.06
CA TRP A 165 14.83 -3.60 16.12
C TRP A 165 15.98 -4.36 16.77
N ILE A 166 16.11 -5.65 16.46
CA ILE A 166 17.37 -6.36 16.67
C ILE A 166 18.05 -6.52 15.32
N GLU A 167 19.32 -6.16 15.26
CA GLU A 167 20.17 -6.63 14.18
C GLU A 167 20.28 -8.14 14.28
N GLY A 168 20.23 -8.82 13.13
CA GLY A 168 20.31 -10.28 13.09
C GLY A 168 21.54 -10.78 13.83
N SER A 169 21.34 -11.77 14.67
CA SER A 169 22.47 -12.44 15.32
C SER A 169 23.38 -13.01 14.26
N VAL A 170 24.64 -12.62 14.33
CA VAL A 170 25.74 -13.26 13.58
C VAL A 170 25.90 -14.71 14.04
#